data_6e3fd7d8090b93e6d2c5c7bd5b1276ca
#
_entry.id   6e3fd7d8090b93e6d2c5c7bd5b1276ca
#
_cell.length_a   1.000
_cell.length_b   1.000
_cell.length_c   1.000
_cell.angle_alpha   90.00
_cell.angle_beta   90.00
_cell.angle_gamma   90.00
#
_symmetry.space_group_name_H-M   'P 1'
#
loop_
_entity.id
_entity.type
_entity.pdbx_description
1 polymer ?
#
loop_
_entity_poly.entity_id
_entity_poly.type
_entity_poly.pdbx_seq_one_letter_code
_entity_poly.pdbx_strand_id
1 'polypeptide(L)'
;MSNFIVEFPLKTQKYQEDILNRRFEIGRKIYNSLVNITQKRYKEMIKTKKYITLMSSLTGNKKTDKDIWKQINDIRKQYSMTEYSFHEDVKEMQKHFKDNIDSFTAQKIATALWKAYDELFFGNGKKVYYKRYDELNSLEGKSNKTGIRFIDDFLIWNGLKVLVIIDYNNQYEYEAINCKICYNRIVRKYVKNKYRFYIQIVFKGNPPIKVNNKTGEVKHCIGNGDVGLDIGTRTIAICSKSDIKMLELADRVQNIENQKQKLLKKLDRSRRSTNQENYNEDGTIKKQGNKRIIWNKSNHYIKYQNQLKE
;
A
#
# COMPACT_ATOMS: atom_id res chain seq x y z
N MET A 1 -20.43 11.00 -7.81
CA MET A 1 -21.05 10.24 -6.72
C MET A 1 -19.92 9.68 -5.85
N SER A 2 -20.01 9.86 -4.54
CA SER A 2 -19.03 9.36 -3.57
C SER A 2 -19.17 7.86 -3.35
N ASN A 3 -18.09 7.23 -2.90
CA ASN A 3 -18.08 5.86 -2.42
C ASN A 3 -17.45 5.85 -1.03
N PHE A 4 -17.89 4.95 -0.17
CA PHE A 4 -17.28 4.71 1.14
C PHE A 4 -16.97 3.24 1.33
N ILE A 5 -16.06 2.94 2.26
CA ILE A 5 -15.56 1.59 2.50
C ILE A 5 -15.84 1.22 3.95
N VAL A 6 -16.39 0.03 4.16
CA VAL A 6 -16.47 -0.58 5.49
C VAL A 6 -15.69 -1.89 5.48
N GLU A 7 -14.93 -2.12 6.52
CA GLU A 7 -14.10 -3.29 6.70
C GLU A 7 -14.71 -4.20 7.78
N PHE A 8 -14.96 -5.45 7.42
CA PHE A 8 -15.48 -6.46 8.33
C PHE A 8 -14.50 -7.61 8.49
N PRO A 9 -14.31 -8.16 9.70
CA PRO A 9 -13.48 -9.33 9.91
C PRO A 9 -14.13 -10.59 9.33
N LEU A 10 -13.31 -11.51 8.84
CA LEU A 10 -13.73 -12.83 8.36
C LEU A 10 -13.56 -13.86 9.48
N LYS A 11 -14.58 -14.69 9.72
CA LYS A 11 -14.52 -15.84 10.61
C LYS A 11 -13.95 -17.04 9.85
N THR A 12 -12.61 -17.12 9.81
CA THR A 12 -11.89 -18.12 9.03
C THR A 12 -11.60 -19.39 9.83
N GLN A 13 -11.69 -20.55 9.17
CA GLN A 13 -11.13 -21.81 9.62
C GLN A 13 -9.74 -22.01 8.99
N LYS A 14 -8.90 -22.89 9.55
CA LYS A 14 -7.52 -23.07 9.12
C LYS A 14 -7.39 -23.38 7.61
N TYR A 15 -8.20 -24.28 7.08
CA TYR A 15 -8.16 -24.61 5.65
C TYR A 15 -8.53 -23.41 4.75
N GLN A 16 -9.45 -22.53 5.22
CA GLN A 16 -9.83 -21.30 4.49
C GLN A 16 -8.69 -20.29 4.50
N GLU A 17 -7.96 -20.17 5.63
CA GLU A 17 -6.76 -19.33 5.72
C GLU A 17 -5.67 -19.81 4.76
N ASP A 18 -5.47 -21.12 4.64
CA ASP A 18 -4.48 -21.71 3.75
C ASP A 18 -4.86 -21.47 2.26
N ILE A 19 -6.16 -21.58 1.91
CA ILE A 19 -6.66 -21.21 0.58
C ILE A 19 -6.42 -19.72 0.29
N LEU A 20 -6.77 -18.84 1.23
CA LEU A 20 -6.59 -17.39 1.07
C LEU A 20 -5.11 -17.04 0.92
N ASN A 21 -4.23 -17.57 1.78
CA ASN A 21 -2.79 -17.34 1.67
C ASN A 21 -2.23 -17.81 0.34
N ARG A 22 -2.65 -18.98 -0.15
CA ARG A 22 -2.28 -19.48 -1.48
C ARG A 22 -2.72 -18.50 -2.59
N ARG A 23 -3.93 -17.97 -2.52
CA ARG A 23 -4.45 -17.01 -3.50
C ARG A 23 -3.70 -15.68 -3.48
N PHE A 24 -3.33 -15.17 -2.29
CA PHE A 24 -2.46 -13.99 -2.19
C PHE A 24 -1.10 -14.24 -2.84
N GLU A 25 -0.51 -15.41 -2.61
CA GLU A 25 0.79 -15.75 -3.20
C GLU A 25 0.71 -15.94 -4.73
N ILE A 26 -0.37 -16.54 -5.24
CA ILE A 26 -0.63 -16.62 -6.68
C ILE A 26 -0.80 -15.23 -7.29
N GLY A 27 -1.58 -14.35 -6.63
CA GLY A 27 -1.74 -12.96 -7.06
C GLY A 27 -0.41 -12.22 -7.12
N ARG A 28 0.48 -12.44 -6.15
CA ARG A 28 1.85 -11.91 -6.14
C ARG A 28 2.68 -12.42 -7.32
N LYS A 29 2.61 -13.73 -7.61
CA LYS A 29 3.31 -14.33 -8.75
C LYS A 29 2.83 -13.74 -10.07
N ILE A 30 1.51 -13.59 -10.25
CA ILE A 30 0.91 -12.94 -11.43
C ILE A 30 1.43 -11.50 -11.55
N TYR A 31 1.37 -10.71 -10.47
CA TYR A 31 1.89 -9.33 -10.47
C TYR A 31 3.37 -9.27 -10.88
N ASN A 32 4.22 -10.12 -10.29
CA ASN A 32 5.65 -10.13 -10.57
C ASN A 32 5.97 -10.60 -11.99
N SER A 33 5.23 -11.55 -12.53
CA SER A 33 5.36 -11.97 -13.94
C SER A 33 5.03 -10.83 -14.90
N LEU A 34 3.96 -10.09 -14.61
CA LEU A 34 3.62 -8.87 -15.38
C LEU A 34 4.72 -7.80 -15.26
N VAL A 35 5.27 -7.57 -14.06
CA VAL A 35 6.39 -6.63 -13.87
C VAL A 35 7.57 -7.02 -14.75
N ASN A 36 7.90 -8.32 -14.84
CA ASN A 36 9.01 -8.78 -15.68
C ASN A 36 8.80 -8.46 -17.17
N ILE A 37 7.59 -8.71 -17.70
CA ILE A 37 7.24 -8.41 -19.09
C ILE A 37 7.27 -6.89 -19.33
N THR A 38 6.58 -6.15 -18.49
CA THR A 38 6.37 -4.70 -18.67
C THR A 38 7.64 -3.89 -18.46
N GLN A 39 8.56 -4.32 -17.57
CA GLN A 39 9.86 -3.67 -17.39
C GLN A 39 10.75 -3.79 -18.65
N LYS A 40 10.70 -4.90 -19.38
CA LYS A 40 11.44 -5.05 -20.63
C LYS A 40 10.91 -4.06 -21.67
N ARG A 41 9.60 -4.04 -21.91
CA ARG A 41 8.93 -3.10 -22.83
C ARG A 41 9.21 -1.64 -22.47
N TYR A 42 9.11 -1.29 -21.19
CA TYR A 42 9.39 0.05 -20.69
C TYR A 42 10.84 0.47 -21.00
N LYS A 43 11.82 -0.40 -20.67
CA LYS A 43 13.24 -0.11 -20.94
C LYS A 43 13.54 0.06 -22.44
N GLU A 44 12.90 -0.70 -23.30
CA GLU A 44 13.02 -0.56 -24.75
C GLU A 44 12.41 0.76 -25.24
N MET A 45 11.20 1.07 -24.78
CA MET A 45 10.45 2.27 -25.15
C MET A 45 11.22 3.55 -24.80
N ILE A 46 11.72 3.69 -23.56
CA ILE A 46 12.40 4.92 -23.10
C ILE A 46 13.76 5.14 -23.75
N LYS A 47 14.37 4.13 -24.39
CA LYS A 47 15.63 4.24 -25.13
C LYS A 47 15.45 4.77 -26.54
N THR A 48 14.23 4.82 -27.05
CA THR A 48 13.97 5.28 -28.43
C THR A 48 14.23 6.77 -28.57
N LYS A 49 14.94 7.17 -29.62
CA LYS A 49 15.22 8.58 -29.91
C LYS A 49 13.94 9.40 -29.92
N LYS A 50 12.88 8.88 -30.57
CA LYS A 50 11.58 9.55 -30.67
C LYS A 50 10.98 9.85 -29.28
N TYR A 51 10.99 8.87 -28.35
CA TYR A 51 10.48 9.06 -26.99
C TYR A 51 11.29 10.11 -26.23
N ILE A 52 12.62 10.03 -26.30
CA ILE A 52 13.54 10.97 -25.63
C ILE A 52 13.30 12.40 -26.14
N THR A 53 13.23 12.59 -27.47
CA THR A 53 12.99 13.90 -28.07
C THR A 53 11.65 14.48 -27.63
N LEU A 54 10.56 13.69 -27.65
CA LEU A 54 9.24 14.16 -27.22
C LEU A 54 9.23 14.52 -25.73
N MET A 55 9.85 13.72 -24.88
CA MET A 55 9.93 14.00 -23.42
C MET A 55 10.73 15.28 -23.14
N SER A 56 11.82 15.53 -23.87
CA SER A 56 12.61 16.76 -23.73
C SER A 56 11.91 18.01 -24.29
N SER A 57 10.92 17.84 -25.16
CA SER A 57 10.13 18.94 -25.73
C SER A 57 8.96 19.38 -24.87
N LEU A 58 8.69 18.69 -23.75
CA LEU A 58 7.60 19.06 -22.83
C LEU A 58 7.95 20.38 -22.12
N THR A 59 7.01 21.32 -22.17
CA THR A 59 7.17 22.66 -21.56
C THR A 59 6.56 22.75 -20.15
N GLY A 60 5.79 21.74 -19.73
CA GLY A 60 4.99 21.75 -18.50
C GLY A 60 3.64 22.46 -18.62
N ASN A 61 3.35 23.04 -19.78
CA ASN A 61 2.06 23.68 -20.02
C ASN A 61 1.09 22.72 -20.73
N LYS A 62 -0.01 22.39 -20.04
CA LYS A 62 -1.01 21.41 -20.50
C LYS A 62 -1.60 21.72 -21.88
N LYS A 63 -1.70 23.00 -22.28
CA LYS A 63 -2.30 23.39 -23.57
C LYS A 63 -1.32 23.16 -24.72
N THR A 64 -0.07 23.59 -24.57
CA THR A 64 0.99 23.46 -25.60
C THR A 64 1.47 22.01 -25.73
N ASP A 65 1.49 21.25 -24.64
CA ASP A 65 2.00 19.89 -24.60
C ASP A 65 0.99 18.83 -25.08
N LYS A 66 -0.25 19.20 -25.40
CA LYS A 66 -1.32 18.26 -25.74
C LYS A 66 -0.96 17.33 -26.92
N ASP A 67 -0.41 17.87 -27.97
CA ASP A 67 -0.03 17.09 -29.17
C ASP A 67 1.22 16.23 -28.92
N ILE A 68 2.14 16.71 -28.08
CA ILE A 68 3.31 15.94 -27.65
C ILE A 68 2.86 14.74 -26.83
N TRP A 69 1.97 14.93 -25.87
CA TRP A 69 1.40 13.85 -25.07
C TRP A 69 0.63 12.82 -25.90
N LYS A 70 -0.08 13.26 -26.96
CA LYS A 70 -0.73 12.36 -27.90
C LYS A 70 0.29 11.44 -28.58
N GLN A 71 1.39 11.99 -29.10
CA GLN A 71 2.46 11.21 -29.71
C GLN A 71 3.16 10.27 -28.72
N ILE A 72 3.40 10.71 -27.47
CA ILE A 72 3.94 9.86 -26.41
C ILE A 72 2.99 8.69 -26.12
N ASN A 73 1.68 8.92 -26.05
CA ASN A 73 0.69 7.87 -25.84
C ASN A 73 0.63 6.87 -27.01
N ASP A 74 0.84 7.33 -28.25
CA ASP A 74 0.92 6.44 -29.41
C ASP A 74 2.18 5.54 -29.34
N ILE A 75 3.31 6.07 -28.87
CA ILE A 75 4.50 5.25 -28.59
C ILE A 75 4.20 4.24 -27.47
N ARG A 76 3.56 4.64 -26.38
CA ARG A 76 3.15 3.72 -25.31
C ARG A 76 2.28 2.58 -25.83
N LYS A 77 1.34 2.87 -26.76
CA LYS A 77 0.52 1.84 -27.42
C LYS A 77 1.38 0.89 -28.26
N GLN A 78 2.33 1.41 -29.07
CA GLN A 78 3.24 0.60 -29.89
C GLN A 78 4.06 -0.40 -29.05
N TYR A 79 4.47 0.01 -27.85
CA TYR A 79 5.20 -0.85 -26.91
C TYR A 79 4.29 -1.64 -25.96
N SER A 80 2.98 -1.69 -26.21
CA SER A 80 2.00 -2.37 -25.34
C SER A 80 2.10 -1.93 -23.87
N MET A 81 2.36 -0.63 -23.64
CA MET A 81 2.41 0.00 -22.33
C MET A 81 1.11 0.76 -22.04
N THR A 82 -0.01 0.05 -22.07
CA THR A 82 -1.36 0.55 -21.77
C THR A 82 -2.06 -0.38 -20.79
N GLU A 83 -3.06 0.12 -20.06
CA GLU A 83 -3.86 -0.71 -19.14
C GLU A 83 -4.50 -1.91 -19.86
N TYR A 84 -5.05 -1.67 -21.05
CA TYR A 84 -5.64 -2.73 -21.86
C TYR A 84 -4.64 -3.82 -22.24
N SER A 85 -3.43 -3.45 -22.66
CA SER A 85 -2.36 -4.41 -22.97
C SER A 85 -1.98 -5.25 -21.74
N PHE A 86 -1.96 -4.66 -20.56
CA PHE A 86 -1.68 -5.38 -19.32
C PHE A 86 -2.81 -6.37 -18.96
N HIS A 87 -4.07 -6.03 -19.29
CA HIS A 87 -5.19 -6.96 -19.15
C HIS A 87 -5.09 -8.13 -20.13
N GLU A 88 -4.57 -7.92 -21.35
CA GLU A 88 -4.32 -9.02 -22.29
C GLU A 88 -3.19 -9.92 -21.79
N ASP A 89 -2.07 -9.35 -21.33
CA ASP A 89 -0.93 -10.11 -20.81
C ASP A 89 -1.30 -11.02 -19.63
N VAL A 90 -2.23 -10.59 -18.77
CA VAL A 90 -2.62 -11.37 -17.59
C VAL A 90 -3.52 -12.57 -17.91
N LYS A 91 -4.17 -12.61 -19.09
CA LYS A 91 -5.11 -13.67 -19.45
C LYS A 91 -4.49 -15.06 -19.41
N GLU A 92 -3.32 -15.23 -20.03
CA GLU A 92 -2.65 -16.54 -20.07
C GLU A 92 -2.20 -16.98 -18.66
N MET A 93 -1.70 -16.07 -17.85
CA MET A 93 -1.34 -16.35 -16.46
C MET A 93 -2.57 -16.77 -15.65
N GLN A 94 -3.70 -16.06 -15.84
CA GLN A 94 -4.95 -16.37 -15.16
C GLN A 94 -5.52 -17.73 -15.55
N LYS A 95 -5.45 -18.11 -16.84
CA LYS A 95 -5.90 -19.45 -17.29
C LYS A 95 -5.20 -20.57 -16.52
N HIS A 96 -3.89 -20.43 -16.26
CA HIS A 96 -3.13 -21.39 -15.47
C HIS A 96 -3.61 -21.46 -14.00
N PHE A 97 -4.10 -20.35 -13.44
CA PHE A 97 -4.53 -20.27 -12.04
C PHE A 97 -6.06 -20.08 -11.89
N LYS A 98 -6.86 -20.49 -12.89
CA LYS A 98 -8.31 -20.21 -12.95
C LYS A 98 -9.10 -20.66 -11.71
N ASP A 99 -8.70 -21.76 -11.09
CA ASP A 99 -9.37 -22.29 -9.90
C ASP A 99 -9.11 -21.49 -8.63
N ASN A 100 -8.06 -20.67 -8.62
CA ASN A 100 -7.67 -19.84 -7.48
C ASN A 100 -8.01 -18.36 -7.69
N ILE A 101 -7.73 -17.80 -8.87
CA ILE A 101 -7.90 -16.38 -9.19
C ILE A 101 -8.82 -16.27 -10.40
N ASP A 102 -9.95 -15.59 -10.23
CA ASP A 102 -10.86 -15.30 -11.34
C ASP A 102 -10.30 -14.21 -12.26
N SER A 103 -10.87 -14.11 -13.47
CA SER A 103 -10.40 -13.19 -14.51
C SER A 103 -10.51 -11.72 -14.11
N PHE A 104 -11.51 -11.34 -13.33
CA PHE A 104 -11.69 -9.95 -12.90
C PHE A 104 -10.69 -9.56 -11.82
N THR A 105 -10.42 -10.46 -10.87
CA THR A 105 -9.34 -10.24 -9.88
C THR A 105 -7.97 -10.15 -10.56
N ALA A 106 -7.70 -10.96 -11.57
CA ALA A 106 -6.47 -10.87 -12.36
C ALA A 106 -6.36 -9.55 -13.11
N GLN A 107 -7.42 -9.07 -13.74
CA GLN A 107 -7.47 -7.74 -14.35
C GLN A 107 -7.19 -6.62 -13.35
N LYS A 108 -7.70 -6.73 -12.12
CA LYS A 108 -7.44 -5.74 -11.06
C LYS A 108 -5.98 -5.74 -10.60
N ILE A 109 -5.32 -6.91 -10.60
CA ILE A 109 -3.87 -6.99 -10.38
C ILE A 109 -3.12 -6.26 -11.50
N ALA A 110 -3.52 -6.44 -12.76
CA ALA A 110 -2.93 -5.74 -13.91
C ALA A 110 -3.19 -4.22 -13.84
N THR A 111 -4.40 -3.79 -13.48
CA THR A 111 -4.73 -2.36 -13.26
C THR A 111 -3.87 -1.76 -12.14
N ALA A 112 -3.63 -2.50 -11.04
CA ALA A 112 -2.76 -2.03 -9.96
C ALA A 112 -1.31 -1.82 -10.43
N LEU A 113 -0.80 -2.70 -11.29
CA LEU A 113 0.50 -2.52 -11.93
C LEU A 113 0.49 -1.33 -12.90
N TRP A 114 -0.58 -1.20 -13.72
CA TRP A 114 -0.72 -0.06 -14.63
C TRP A 114 -0.66 1.27 -13.87
N LYS A 115 -1.36 1.42 -12.76
CA LYS A 115 -1.29 2.62 -11.90
C LYS A 115 0.14 2.94 -11.44
N ALA A 116 0.94 1.93 -11.10
CA ALA A 116 2.34 2.13 -10.73
C ALA A 116 3.19 2.64 -11.90
N TYR A 117 2.89 2.22 -13.14
CA TYR A 117 3.51 2.79 -14.34
C TYR A 117 2.99 4.18 -14.68
N ASP A 118 1.72 4.45 -14.45
CA ASP A 118 1.13 5.77 -14.65
C ASP A 118 1.82 6.81 -13.75
N GLU A 119 1.99 6.50 -12.46
CA GLU A 119 2.80 7.31 -11.54
C GLU A 119 4.25 7.52 -12.03
N LEU A 120 4.86 6.48 -12.60
CA LEU A 120 6.21 6.57 -13.16
C LEU A 120 6.25 7.47 -14.40
N PHE A 121 5.26 7.41 -15.29
CA PHE A 121 5.16 8.20 -16.51
C PHE A 121 4.99 9.70 -16.25
N PHE A 122 4.30 10.06 -15.18
CA PHE A 122 4.08 11.45 -14.78
C PHE A 122 5.09 11.98 -13.77
N GLY A 123 6.16 11.21 -13.48
CA GLY A 123 7.26 11.65 -12.62
C GLY A 123 6.98 11.56 -11.11
N ASN A 124 5.82 11.02 -10.71
CA ASN A 124 5.48 10.82 -9.29
C ASN A 124 6.13 9.57 -8.71
N GLY A 125 6.61 8.66 -9.57
CA GLY A 125 7.30 7.43 -9.20
C GLY A 125 8.74 7.39 -9.72
N LYS A 126 9.61 6.66 -9.03
CA LYS A 126 11.01 6.45 -9.46
C LYS A 126 11.21 5.12 -10.16
N LYS A 127 10.48 4.08 -9.78
CA LYS A 127 10.64 2.72 -10.28
C LYS A 127 9.44 1.87 -9.90
N VAL A 128 9.08 0.92 -10.77
CA VAL A 128 8.12 -0.15 -10.44
C VAL A 128 8.88 -1.33 -9.83
N TYR A 129 8.41 -1.80 -8.67
CA TYR A 129 9.07 -2.83 -7.89
C TYR A 129 8.33 -4.16 -7.95
N TYR A 130 9.12 -5.26 -7.88
CA TYR A 130 8.57 -6.58 -7.57
C TYR A 130 8.06 -6.61 -6.13
N LYS A 131 6.99 -7.34 -5.90
CA LYS A 131 6.50 -7.62 -4.54
C LYS A 131 7.24 -8.83 -3.96
N ARG A 132 7.81 -8.67 -2.77
CA ARG A 132 8.44 -9.75 -2.01
C ARG A 132 7.37 -10.73 -1.51
N TYR A 133 7.82 -11.85 -0.97
CA TYR A 133 6.93 -12.76 -0.26
C TYR A 133 6.14 -11.99 0.81
N ASP A 134 4.85 -12.30 0.95
CA ASP A 134 3.90 -11.64 1.87
C ASP A 134 3.67 -10.12 1.68
N GLU A 135 4.15 -9.49 0.63
CA GLU A 135 3.90 -8.07 0.35
C GLU A 135 2.58 -7.78 -0.40
N LEU A 136 1.94 -8.80 -1.02
CA LEU A 136 0.62 -8.62 -1.58
C LEU A 136 -0.44 -8.94 -0.53
N ASN A 137 -1.03 -7.92 0.06
CA ASN A 137 -1.97 -8.05 1.17
C ASN A 137 -3.40 -7.61 0.84
N SER A 138 -3.69 -7.39 -0.45
CA SER A 138 -5.03 -7.02 -0.92
C SER A 138 -5.32 -7.60 -2.29
N LEU A 139 -6.49 -8.23 -2.45
CA LEU A 139 -7.02 -8.71 -3.72
C LEU A 139 -8.41 -8.11 -3.93
N GLU A 140 -8.61 -7.47 -5.07
CA GLU A 140 -9.81 -6.68 -5.39
C GLU A 140 -10.62 -7.35 -6.48
N GLY A 141 -11.94 -7.44 -6.28
CA GLY A 141 -12.92 -7.81 -7.29
C GLY A 141 -13.36 -6.59 -8.12
N LYS A 142 -14.02 -6.84 -9.25
CA LYS A 142 -14.52 -5.78 -10.14
C LYS A 142 -15.93 -5.32 -9.78
N SER A 143 -16.77 -6.22 -9.27
CA SER A 143 -18.15 -5.96 -8.88
C SER A 143 -18.62 -7.00 -7.86
N ASN A 144 -19.78 -6.77 -7.22
CA ASN A 144 -20.40 -7.79 -6.36
C ASN A 144 -21.15 -8.90 -7.13
N LYS A 145 -21.19 -8.83 -8.47
CA LYS A 145 -21.87 -9.84 -9.30
C LYS A 145 -20.98 -11.03 -9.67
N THR A 146 -19.67 -10.84 -9.71
CA THR A 146 -18.70 -11.82 -10.20
C THR A 146 -17.41 -11.79 -9.37
N GLY A 147 -16.69 -12.92 -9.32
CA GLY A 147 -15.44 -13.06 -8.58
C GLY A 147 -15.66 -12.99 -7.08
N ILE A 148 -15.05 -12.00 -6.42
CA ILE A 148 -15.17 -11.76 -4.97
C ILE A 148 -16.54 -11.14 -4.68
N ARG A 149 -17.47 -11.90 -4.09
CA ARG A 149 -18.84 -11.49 -3.81
C ARG A 149 -19.14 -11.53 -2.32
N PHE A 150 -19.99 -10.61 -1.87
CA PHE A 150 -20.62 -10.64 -0.56
C PHE A 150 -22.12 -10.94 -0.76
N ILE A 151 -22.61 -12.04 -0.19
CA ILE A 151 -24.00 -12.50 -0.31
C ILE A 151 -24.37 -13.16 1.02
N ASP A 152 -25.49 -12.76 1.62
CA ASP A 152 -26.08 -13.36 2.83
C ASP A 152 -25.03 -13.55 3.94
N ASP A 153 -24.30 -12.50 4.29
CA ASP A 153 -23.22 -12.48 5.29
C ASP A 153 -22.01 -13.36 4.96
N PHE A 154 -21.91 -13.86 3.75
CA PHE A 154 -20.76 -14.66 3.35
C PHE A 154 -19.95 -13.97 2.25
N LEU A 155 -18.64 -14.02 2.44
CA LEU A 155 -17.70 -13.87 1.34
C LEU A 155 -17.71 -15.14 0.48
N ILE A 156 -18.01 -15.01 -0.81
CA ILE A 156 -18.00 -16.11 -1.77
C ILE A 156 -16.98 -15.80 -2.86
N TRP A 157 -16.04 -16.71 -3.09
CA TRP A 157 -15.02 -16.55 -4.12
C TRP A 157 -14.43 -17.89 -4.58
N ASN A 158 -14.65 -18.28 -5.85
CA ASN A 158 -14.13 -19.53 -6.46
C ASN A 158 -14.18 -20.73 -5.50
N GLY A 159 -15.40 -21.16 -5.16
CA GLY A 159 -15.60 -22.30 -4.25
C GLY A 159 -15.31 -22.06 -2.77
N LEU A 160 -14.72 -20.93 -2.41
CA LEU A 160 -14.52 -20.54 -1.01
C LEU A 160 -15.77 -19.79 -0.50
N LYS A 161 -16.28 -20.21 0.66
CA LYS A 161 -17.36 -19.53 1.39
C LYS A 161 -16.89 -19.27 2.82
N VAL A 162 -16.85 -17.99 3.24
CA VAL A 162 -16.36 -17.57 4.57
C VAL A 162 -17.36 -16.63 5.20
N LEU A 163 -17.72 -16.86 6.46
CA LEU A 163 -18.64 -16.00 7.19
C LEU A 163 -17.97 -14.64 7.49
N VAL A 164 -18.69 -13.58 7.23
CA VAL A 164 -18.33 -12.20 7.57
C VAL A 164 -18.91 -11.89 8.96
N ILE A 165 -18.12 -11.32 9.83
CA ILE A 165 -18.56 -10.92 11.16
C ILE A 165 -19.11 -9.49 11.06
N ILE A 166 -20.42 -9.35 11.22
CA ILE A 166 -21.13 -8.07 11.18
C ILE A 166 -21.84 -7.89 12.53
N ASP A 167 -21.69 -6.72 13.13
CA ASP A 167 -22.43 -6.36 14.33
C ASP A 167 -23.71 -5.63 13.93
N TYR A 168 -24.81 -6.36 13.84
CA TYR A 168 -26.12 -5.81 13.51
C TYR A 168 -26.70 -4.90 14.60
N ASN A 169 -26.15 -4.90 15.81
CA ASN A 169 -26.51 -3.95 16.87
C ASN A 169 -25.77 -2.61 16.69
N ASN A 170 -24.76 -2.58 15.82
CA ASN A 170 -24.06 -1.36 15.44
C ASN A 170 -24.83 -0.70 14.28
N GLN A 171 -25.52 0.39 14.58
CA GLN A 171 -26.31 1.13 13.59
C GLN A 171 -25.52 1.49 12.34
N TYR A 172 -24.24 1.88 12.48
CA TYR A 172 -23.39 2.21 11.35
C TYR A 172 -23.17 1.02 10.40
N GLU A 173 -22.92 -0.18 10.94
CA GLU A 173 -22.71 -1.39 10.15
C GLU A 173 -24.02 -1.84 9.51
N TYR A 174 -25.13 -1.79 10.28
CA TYR A 174 -26.46 -2.12 9.78
C TYR A 174 -26.90 -1.23 8.61
N GLU A 175 -26.76 0.09 8.73
CA GLU A 175 -27.11 1.03 7.66
C GLU A 175 -26.18 0.87 6.45
N ALA A 176 -24.87 0.64 6.68
CA ALA A 176 -23.89 0.45 5.61
C ALA A 176 -24.20 -0.78 4.75
N ILE A 177 -24.55 -1.92 5.37
CA ILE A 177 -24.87 -3.17 4.68
C ILE A 177 -26.10 -3.03 3.77
N ASN A 178 -27.03 -2.16 4.10
CA ASN A 178 -28.22 -1.87 3.29
C ASN A 178 -27.92 -0.96 2.08
N CYS A 179 -26.69 -0.41 1.99
CA CYS A 179 -26.30 0.40 0.85
C CYS A 179 -25.91 -0.45 -0.36
N LYS A 180 -26.00 0.15 -1.56
CA LYS A 180 -25.62 -0.53 -2.80
C LYS A 180 -24.12 -0.84 -2.83
N ILE A 181 -23.77 -2.12 -2.95
CA ILE A 181 -22.40 -2.60 -3.07
C ILE A 181 -21.87 -2.35 -4.48
N CYS A 182 -20.69 -1.73 -4.58
CA CYS A 182 -19.97 -1.55 -5.84
C CYS A 182 -19.09 -2.76 -6.14
N TYR A 183 -18.18 -3.08 -5.23
CA TYR A 183 -17.29 -4.24 -5.31
C TYR A 183 -16.69 -4.56 -3.93
N ASN A 184 -16.00 -5.70 -3.85
CA ASN A 184 -15.39 -6.17 -2.62
C ASN A 184 -13.89 -6.36 -2.79
N ARG A 185 -13.18 -6.26 -1.67
CA ARG A 185 -11.75 -6.49 -1.58
C ARG A 185 -11.46 -7.36 -0.36
N ILE A 186 -10.60 -8.37 -0.53
CA ILE A 186 -10.10 -9.17 0.58
C ILE A 186 -8.76 -8.57 1.00
N VAL A 187 -8.60 -8.34 2.29
CA VAL A 187 -7.38 -7.78 2.88
C VAL A 187 -6.84 -8.72 3.93
N ARG A 188 -5.52 -8.90 3.91
CA ARG A 188 -4.78 -9.67 4.90
C ARG A 188 -3.94 -8.73 5.75
N LYS A 189 -4.04 -8.82 7.07
CA LYS A 189 -3.27 -8.01 8.03
C LYS A 189 -2.53 -8.91 9.00
N TYR A 190 -1.27 -8.59 9.28
CA TYR A 190 -0.50 -9.27 10.32
C TYR A 190 -0.76 -8.60 11.67
N VAL A 191 -1.47 -9.30 12.56
CA VAL A 191 -1.89 -8.78 13.86
C VAL A 191 -1.62 -9.83 14.93
N LYS A 192 -0.92 -9.45 16.00
CA LYS A 192 -0.60 -10.35 17.13
C LYS A 192 0.00 -11.68 16.65
N ASN A 193 1.10 -11.61 15.87
CA ASN A 193 1.89 -12.73 15.36
C ASN A 193 1.15 -13.72 14.45
N LYS A 194 0.00 -13.32 13.86
CA LYS A 194 -0.72 -14.11 12.85
C LYS A 194 -1.41 -13.25 11.82
N TYR A 195 -1.66 -13.83 10.66
CA TYR A 195 -2.48 -13.20 9.64
C TYR A 195 -3.95 -13.28 10.04
N ARG A 196 -4.66 -12.15 9.87
CA ARG A 196 -6.12 -12.03 9.96
C ARG A 196 -6.65 -11.53 8.63
N PHE A 197 -7.83 -12.01 8.26
CA PHE A 197 -8.45 -11.69 7.00
C PHE A 197 -9.69 -10.84 7.21
N TYR A 198 -9.87 -9.89 6.33
CA TYR A 198 -10.96 -8.93 6.34
C TYR A 198 -11.56 -8.82 4.94
N ILE A 199 -12.85 -8.54 4.86
CA ILE A 199 -13.48 -8.05 3.65
C ILE A 199 -13.67 -6.55 3.77
N GLN A 200 -13.21 -5.80 2.77
CA GLN A 200 -13.56 -4.41 2.56
C GLN A 200 -14.66 -4.35 1.51
N ILE A 201 -15.84 -3.92 1.91
CA ILE A 201 -16.98 -3.72 1.01
C ILE A 201 -17.03 -2.25 0.64
N VAL A 202 -17.04 -1.97 -0.65
CA VAL A 202 -17.12 -0.61 -1.18
C VAL A 202 -18.57 -0.35 -1.56
N PHE A 203 -19.18 0.59 -0.85
CA PHE A 203 -20.57 1.00 -1.03
C PHE A 203 -20.66 2.30 -1.82
N LYS A 204 -21.78 2.48 -2.52
CA LYS A 204 -22.10 3.69 -3.25
C LYS A 204 -22.86 4.67 -2.34
N GLY A 205 -22.42 5.92 -2.30
CA GLY A 205 -23.06 6.97 -1.52
C GLY A 205 -22.16 7.54 -0.42
N ASN A 206 -22.74 8.24 0.53
CA ASN A 206 -22.07 8.77 1.71
C ASN A 206 -22.13 7.75 2.84
N PRO A 207 -21.07 7.69 3.71
CA PRO A 207 -21.10 6.80 4.85
C PRO A 207 -22.23 7.17 5.82
N PRO A 208 -22.85 6.19 6.49
CA PRO A 208 -23.80 6.43 7.57
C PRO A 208 -23.17 7.24 8.70
N ILE A 209 -24.00 7.87 9.51
CA ILE A 209 -23.57 8.64 10.68
C ILE A 209 -23.11 7.67 11.77
N LYS A 210 -21.91 7.90 12.32
CA LYS A 210 -21.41 7.11 13.45
C LYS A 210 -22.03 7.62 14.76
N VAL A 211 -22.73 6.73 15.44
CA VAL A 211 -23.27 7.02 16.78
C VAL A 211 -22.51 6.22 17.86
N ASN A 212 -22.55 6.72 19.06
CA ASN A 212 -22.07 5.99 20.23
C ASN A 212 -23.16 4.98 20.64
N ASN A 213 -22.87 3.68 20.50
CA ASN A 213 -23.85 2.61 20.80
C ASN A 213 -24.35 2.60 22.26
N LYS A 214 -23.64 3.28 23.18
CA LYS A 214 -24.02 3.36 24.61
C LYS A 214 -24.89 4.57 24.93
N THR A 215 -24.61 5.72 24.29
CA THR A 215 -25.28 7.00 24.59
C THR A 215 -26.27 7.42 23.49
N GLY A 216 -26.23 6.80 22.31
CA GLY A 216 -27.03 7.21 21.16
C GLY A 216 -26.58 8.54 20.51
N GLU A 217 -25.53 9.17 21.03
CA GLU A 217 -25.05 10.46 20.53
C GLU A 217 -24.21 10.28 19.26
N VAL A 218 -24.28 11.24 18.35
CA VAL A 218 -23.45 11.27 17.14
C VAL A 218 -21.98 11.47 17.53
N LYS A 219 -21.11 10.54 17.13
CA LYS A 219 -19.68 10.56 17.51
C LYS A 219 -18.91 11.74 16.93
N HIS A 220 -19.30 12.23 15.78
CA HIS A 220 -18.63 13.29 15.05
C HIS A 220 -19.69 14.24 14.50
N CYS A 221 -20.21 15.11 15.35
CA CYS A 221 -21.10 16.18 14.91
C CYS A 221 -20.34 17.09 13.94
N ILE A 222 -20.92 17.31 12.76
CA ILE A 222 -20.43 18.35 11.87
C ILE A 222 -20.81 19.68 12.52
N GLY A 223 -19.80 20.47 12.92
CA GLY A 223 -20.03 21.82 13.41
C GLY A 223 -20.47 22.75 12.28
N ASN A 224 -21.13 23.85 12.64
CA ASN A 224 -21.46 24.91 11.69
C ASN A 224 -20.29 25.89 11.60
N GLY A 225 -19.75 26.08 10.39
CA GLY A 225 -18.69 27.02 10.09
C GLY A 225 -17.45 26.38 9.44
N ASP A 226 -16.53 27.24 9.04
CA ASP A 226 -15.30 26.85 8.37
C ASP A 226 -14.13 26.91 9.33
N VAL A 227 -13.20 25.96 9.23
CA VAL A 227 -11.95 25.92 9.98
C VAL A 227 -10.81 25.85 8.97
N GLY A 228 -9.92 26.82 9.02
CA GLY A 228 -8.65 26.83 8.30
C GLY A 228 -7.59 26.08 9.09
N LEU A 229 -6.85 25.19 8.41
CA LEU A 229 -5.71 24.48 8.98
C LEU A 229 -4.47 24.82 8.15
N ASP A 230 -3.44 25.36 8.82
CA ASP A 230 -2.10 25.50 8.24
C ASP A 230 -1.15 24.52 8.94
N ILE A 231 -0.65 23.57 8.15
CA ILE A 231 0.19 22.48 8.64
C ILE A 231 1.63 22.80 8.29
N GLY A 232 2.37 23.34 9.26
CA GLY A 232 3.82 23.48 9.18
C GLY A 232 4.56 22.19 9.51
N THR A 233 5.88 22.26 9.46
CA THR A 233 6.74 21.11 9.79
C THR A 233 6.78 20.76 11.28
N ARG A 234 6.52 21.76 12.14
CA ARG A 234 6.58 21.63 13.60
C ARG A 234 5.26 21.96 14.29
N THR A 235 4.45 22.83 13.70
CA THR A 235 3.23 23.35 14.32
C THR A 235 2.05 23.20 13.38
N ILE A 236 0.85 23.09 13.93
CA ILE A 236 -0.42 23.28 13.23
C ILE A 236 -1.07 24.55 13.77
N ALA A 237 -1.35 25.51 12.90
CA ALA A 237 -2.22 26.61 13.20
C ALA A 237 -3.66 26.25 12.79
N ILE A 238 -4.59 26.44 13.70
CA ILE A 238 -6.02 26.19 13.51
C ILE A 238 -6.73 27.53 13.69
N CYS A 239 -7.47 27.93 12.67
CA CYS A 239 -8.23 29.21 12.71
C CYS A 239 -9.69 28.97 12.37
N SER A 240 -10.59 29.44 13.22
CA SER A 240 -12.03 29.52 12.96
C SER A 240 -12.52 30.97 13.09
N LYS A 241 -13.79 31.21 12.83
CA LYS A 241 -14.37 32.54 13.04
C LYS A 241 -14.31 33.03 14.52
N SER A 242 -14.25 32.10 15.47
CA SER A 242 -14.35 32.38 16.90
C SER A 242 -13.07 32.11 17.68
N ASP A 243 -12.11 31.34 17.15
CA ASP A 243 -10.93 30.92 17.91
C ASP A 243 -9.73 30.66 17.01
N ILE A 244 -8.53 30.87 17.55
CA ILE A 244 -7.25 30.59 16.89
C ILE A 244 -6.41 29.78 17.86
N LYS A 245 -5.91 28.62 17.41
CA LYS A 245 -5.01 27.76 18.18
C LYS A 245 -3.77 27.42 17.40
N MET A 246 -2.64 27.37 18.09
CA MET A 246 -1.40 26.85 17.57
C MET A 246 -1.00 25.62 18.41
N LEU A 247 -0.83 24.49 17.77
CA LEU A 247 -0.45 23.23 18.43
C LEU A 247 0.90 22.77 17.89
N GLU A 248 1.76 22.28 18.77
CA GLU A 248 2.97 21.57 18.34
C GLU A 248 2.60 20.16 17.87
N LEU A 249 3.04 19.80 16.65
CA LEU A 249 2.77 18.49 16.05
C LEU A 249 3.48 17.34 16.76
N ALA A 250 4.60 17.63 17.40
CA ALA A 250 5.48 16.60 17.95
C ALA A 250 6.32 17.18 19.10
N ASP A 251 5.68 17.58 20.16
CA ASP A 251 6.30 18.13 21.39
C ASP A 251 7.34 17.18 22.02
N ARG A 252 7.18 15.86 21.80
CA ARG A 252 8.04 14.80 22.37
C ARG A 252 9.18 14.34 21.43
N VAL A 253 9.21 14.77 20.17
CA VAL A 253 10.22 14.30 19.18
C VAL A 253 11.64 14.64 19.61
N GLN A 254 11.88 15.83 20.19
CA GLN A 254 13.20 16.21 20.68
C GLN A 254 13.73 15.23 21.74
N ASN A 255 12.88 14.76 22.64
CA ASN A 255 13.26 13.78 23.66
C ASN A 255 13.58 12.41 23.06
N ILE A 256 12.79 12.00 22.05
CA ILE A 256 13.02 10.74 21.32
C ILE A 256 14.33 10.79 20.54
N GLU A 257 14.63 11.90 19.85
CA GLU A 257 15.90 12.05 19.14
C GLU A 257 17.11 12.03 20.08
N ASN A 258 17.02 12.70 21.22
CA ASN A 258 18.07 12.67 22.24
C ASN A 258 18.28 11.24 22.79
N GLN A 259 17.20 10.48 23.03
CA GLN A 259 17.28 9.09 23.45
C GLN A 259 17.90 8.21 22.37
N LYS A 260 17.48 8.38 21.12
CA LYS A 260 18.05 7.70 19.95
C LYS A 260 19.55 7.96 19.81
N GLN A 261 19.97 9.21 19.91
CA GLN A 261 21.39 9.56 19.85
C GLN A 261 22.20 8.92 20.99
N LYS A 262 21.66 8.89 22.22
CA LYS A 262 22.29 8.20 23.34
C LYS A 262 22.44 6.69 23.09
N LEU A 263 21.41 6.05 22.52
CA LEU A 263 21.45 4.64 22.15
C LEU A 263 22.46 4.36 21.03
N LEU A 264 22.53 5.21 20.00
CA LEU A 264 23.50 5.09 18.92
C LEU A 264 24.93 5.20 19.43
N LYS A 265 25.23 6.13 20.37
CA LYS A 265 26.53 6.24 21.02
C LYS A 265 26.87 4.98 21.84
N LYS A 266 25.90 4.39 22.55
CA LYS A 266 26.09 3.12 23.28
C LYS A 266 26.36 1.95 22.35
N LEU A 267 25.65 1.87 21.23
CA LEU A 267 25.87 0.87 20.17
C LEU A 267 27.28 0.98 19.59
N ASP A 268 27.72 2.20 19.24
CA ASP A 268 29.05 2.40 18.68
C ASP A 268 30.16 2.01 19.67
N ARG A 269 30.03 2.42 20.93
CA ARG A 269 31.00 2.02 22.00
C ARG A 269 31.05 0.50 22.16
N SER A 270 29.89 -0.17 22.23
CA SER A 270 29.81 -1.62 22.36
C SER A 270 30.43 -2.33 21.16
N ARG A 271 30.16 -1.83 19.93
CA ARG A 271 30.74 -2.37 18.71
C ARG A 271 32.26 -2.23 18.68
N ARG A 272 32.79 -1.07 19.04
CA ARG A 272 34.26 -0.81 19.11
C ARG A 272 34.95 -1.69 20.13
N SER A 273 34.37 -1.78 21.31
CA SER A 273 34.93 -2.62 22.40
C SER A 273 34.97 -4.10 22.02
N THR A 274 33.97 -4.60 21.29
CA THR A 274 33.87 -6.04 20.94
C THR A 274 34.71 -6.40 19.69
N ASN A 275 35.05 -5.43 18.83
CA ASN A 275 35.72 -5.69 17.55
C ASN A 275 36.90 -4.73 17.34
N GLN A 276 37.81 -4.66 18.32
CA GLN A 276 38.98 -3.77 18.28
C GLN A 276 39.85 -4.03 17.06
N GLU A 277 39.95 -5.29 16.63
CA GLU A 277 40.71 -5.75 15.47
C GLU A 277 40.24 -5.11 14.14
N ASN A 278 39.00 -4.67 14.06
CA ASN A 278 38.43 -4.08 12.87
C ASN A 278 38.66 -2.56 12.73
N TYR A 279 39.35 -1.94 13.68
CA TYR A 279 39.63 -0.50 13.70
C TYR A 279 41.12 -0.20 13.60
N ASN A 280 41.45 0.91 12.96
CA ASN A 280 42.80 1.50 12.95
C ASN A 280 43.04 2.29 14.25
N GLU A 281 44.26 2.70 14.49
CA GLU A 281 44.66 3.53 15.64
C GLU A 281 43.91 4.88 15.68
N ASP A 282 43.59 5.43 14.51
CA ASP A 282 42.81 6.65 14.35
C ASP A 282 41.31 6.45 14.59
N GLY A 283 40.87 5.22 14.90
CA GLY A 283 39.45 4.86 15.12
C GLY A 283 38.61 4.67 13.86
N THR A 284 39.23 4.72 12.67
CA THR A 284 38.56 4.40 11.42
C THR A 284 38.45 2.89 11.22
N ILE A 285 37.48 2.44 10.39
CA ILE A 285 37.32 1.02 10.08
C ILE A 285 38.39 0.59 9.08
N LYS A 286 39.09 -0.51 9.37
CA LYS A 286 40.10 -1.10 8.47
C LYS A 286 39.48 -1.52 7.16
N LYS A 287 40.04 -1.08 6.03
CA LYS A 287 39.66 -1.53 4.69
C LYS A 287 40.34 -2.89 4.41
N GLN A 288 39.55 -3.95 4.23
CA GLN A 288 40.04 -5.30 3.94
C GLN A 288 39.93 -5.67 2.43
N GLY A 289 40.12 -4.72 1.52
CA GLY A 289 39.95 -4.94 0.08
C GLY A 289 38.55 -5.43 -0.23
N ASN A 290 38.41 -6.55 -0.97
CA ASN A 290 37.13 -7.13 -1.31
C ASN A 290 36.55 -8.08 -0.23
N LYS A 291 37.22 -8.28 0.91
CA LYS A 291 36.74 -9.16 1.96
C LYS A 291 35.71 -8.45 2.85
N ARG A 292 34.61 -9.17 3.16
CA ARG A 292 33.58 -8.65 4.07
C ARG A 292 34.09 -8.66 5.52
N ILE A 293 34.02 -7.52 6.19
CA ILE A 293 34.37 -7.41 7.61
C ILE A 293 33.34 -8.15 8.44
N ILE A 294 33.77 -9.04 9.33
CA ILE A 294 32.94 -9.76 10.27
C ILE A 294 32.78 -8.92 11.53
N TRP A 295 31.56 -8.72 11.97
CA TRP A 295 31.20 -7.96 13.16
C TRP A 295 30.61 -8.87 14.22
N ASN A 296 31.33 -9.04 15.32
CA ASN A 296 30.83 -9.74 16.51
C ASN A 296 29.86 -8.83 17.28
N LYS A 297 28.76 -9.39 17.77
CA LYS A 297 27.74 -8.66 18.54
C LYS A 297 27.77 -9.12 19.98
N SER A 298 28.06 -8.21 20.92
CA SER A 298 27.92 -8.49 22.35
C SER A 298 26.44 -8.50 22.76
N ASN A 299 26.14 -9.09 23.92
CA ASN A 299 24.78 -9.07 24.48
C ASN A 299 24.28 -7.63 24.71
N HIS A 300 25.16 -6.72 25.13
CA HIS A 300 24.85 -5.30 25.27
C HIS A 300 24.49 -4.64 23.93
N TYR A 301 25.24 -4.97 22.87
CA TYR A 301 24.93 -4.49 21.52
C TYR A 301 23.54 -4.93 21.07
N ILE A 302 23.21 -6.22 21.25
CA ILE A 302 21.90 -6.77 20.88
C ILE A 302 20.77 -6.09 21.68
N LYS A 303 20.97 -5.90 23.00
CA LYS A 303 20.02 -5.18 23.86
C LYS A 303 19.74 -3.77 23.34
N TYR A 304 20.77 -2.96 23.09
CA TYR A 304 20.59 -1.60 22.58
C TYR A 304 20.02 -1.56 21.17
N GLN A 305 20.36 -2.55 20.31
CA GLN A 305 19.78 -2.66 18.98
C GLN A 305 18.27 -2.94 19.02
N ASN A 306 17.81 -3.72 19.98
CA ASN A 306 16.38 -3.99 20.17
C ASN A 306 15.66 -2.76 20.71
N GLN A 307 16.22 -2.05 21.68
CA GLN A 307 15.68 -0.78 22.18
C GLN A 307 15.59 0.33 21.11
N LEU A 308 16.44 0.28 20.08
CA LEU A 308 16.39 1.24 18.98
C LEU A 308 15.30 0.90 17.95
N LYS A 309 14.75 -0.32 17.97
CA LYS A 309 13.65 -0.77 17.09
C LYS A 309 12.27 -0.53 17.69
N GLU A 310 12.20 -0.44 19.01
CA GLU A 310 10.99 -0.06 19.76
C GLU A 310 10.73 1.44 19.67
#